data_7a0575867df4b16ecaeb5b965247cd6e
#
_entry.id   7a0575867df4b16ecaeb5b965247cd6e
#
_cell.length_a   1.000
_cell.length_b   1.000
_cell.length_c   1.000
_cell.angle_alpha   90.00
_cell.angle_beta   90.00
_cell.angle_gamma   90.00
#
_symmetry.space_group_name_H-M   'P 1'
#
loop_
_entity.id
_entity.type
_entity.pdbx_description
1 polymer ?
#
loop_
_entity_poly.entity_id
_entity_poly.type
_entity_poly.pdbx_seq_one_letter_code
_entity_poly.pdbx_strand_id
1 'polypeptide(L)'
;MEAETLANIQDVDVKKFVWKNIVTRFGVPDSLISANGLQFDSKAFWTFCNDLSIKNRYSTPAYPQSNGQVVAINKTILKGLKKRLDWAKGRWIEELPNVLWAYRTTLRRSTGETPFSLAYGAKAVILTEVNLCSARVAGFDPVQNDSLMLEHLDWLEECQEVAKIRLAEYQQRLAQRYNQDVRGREFGVGDLVLRKVVGNIQDIDVGKLAQTWEGPYRVIANAGAGAYYLEDLDERPLPRPWNVHNLKKFYQ
;
A
#
# COMPACT_ATOMS: atom_id res chain seq x y z
N MET A 1 -8.75 6.97 -1.34
CA MET A 1 -7.88 6.25 -2.29
C MET A 1 -8.08 6.81 -3.68
N GLU A 2 -6.97 7.14 -4.34
CA GLU A 2 -6.95 7.75 -5.67
C GLU A 2 -6.10 6.90 -6.61
N ALA A 3 -6.46 6.85 -7.89
CA ALA A 3 -5.70 6.24 -8.97
C ALA A 3 -5.99 6.98 -10.28
N GLU A 4 -4.99 7.05 -11.14
CA GLU A 4 -5.08 7.68 -12.45
C GLU A 4 -4.37 6.80 -13.48
N THR A 5 -4.84 6.84 -14.70
CA THR A 5 -4.23 6.11 -15.81
C THR A 5 -3.21 7.00 -16.49
N LEU A 6 -1.98 6.52 -16.63
CA LEU A 6 -0.90 7.22 -17.29
C LEU A 6 -0.32 6.35 -18.41
N ALA A 7 -0.03 6.94 -19.55
CA ALA A 7 0.65 6.25 -20.65
C ALA A 7 2.13 5.99 -20.30
N ASN A 8 2.78 6.98 -19.70
CA ASN A 8 4.14 6.90 -19.16
C ASN A 8 4.13 7.49 -17.76
N ILE A 9 5.04 7.04 -16.90
CA ILE A 9 5.18 7.55 -15.53
C ILE A 9 6.45 8.40 -15.45
N GLN A 10 6.27 9.70 -15.52
CA GLN A 10 7.34 10.69 -15.36
C GLN A 10 7.17 11.46 -14.04
N ASP A 11 8.20 12.17 -13.59
CA ASP A 11 8.16 12.98 -12.37
C ASP A 11 7.11 14.10 -12.44
N VAL A 12 6.92 14.70 -13.64
CA VAL A 12 5.88 15.70 -13.90
C VAL A 12 4.47 15.13 -13.65
N ASP A 13 4.23 13.89 -14.09
CA ASP A 13 2.93 13.24 -13.93
C ASP A 13 2.68 12.90 -12.46
N VAL A 14 3.71 12.44 -11.75
CA VAL A 14 3.63 12.19 -10.30
C VAL A 14 3.31 13.47 -9.53
N LYS A 15 3.97 14.59 -9.84
CA LYS A 15 3.66 15.90 -9.22
C LYS A 15 2.22 16.32 -9.48
N LYS A 16 1.76 16.23 -10.73
CA LYS A 16 0.37 16.55 -11.11
C LYS A 16 -0.62 15.65 -10.35
N PHE A 17 -0.32 14.36 -10.26
CA PHE A 17 -1.16 13.40 -9.55
C PHE A 17 -1.28 13.75 -8.06
N VAL A 18 -0.14 13.99 -7.38
CA VAL A 18 -0.11 14.35 -5.94
C VAL A 18 -0.87 15.65 -5.72
N TRP A 19 -0.61 16.68 -6.54
CA TRP A 19 -1.31 17.95 -6.43
C TRP A 19 -2.83 17.79 -6.60
N LYS A 20 -3.26 17.27 -7.77
CA LYS A 20 -4.67 17.17 -8.16
C LYS A 20 -5.48 16.20 -7.29
N ASN A 21 -4.91 15.05 -6.95
CA ASN A 21 -5.67 13.96 -6.34
C ASN A 21 -5.47 13.85 -4.83
N ILE A 22 -4.43 14.44 -4.27
CA ILE A 22 -4.13 14.39 -2.84
C ILE A 22 -4.27 15.79 -2.23
N VAL A 23 -3.41 16.74 -2.62
CA VAL A 23 -3.32 18.05 -1.97
C VAL A 23 -4.64 18.83 -2.09
N THR A 24 -5.23 18.91 -3.30
CA THR A 24 -6.48 19.68 -3.51
C THR A 24 -7.72 19.01 -2.92
N ARG A 25 -7.65 17.74 -2.53
CA ARG A 25 -8.80 17.00 -1.99
C ARG A 25 -8.73 16.74 -0.50
N PHE A 26 -7.55 16.55 0.04
CA PHE A 26 -7.34 16.08 1.41
C PHE A 26 -6.39 16.99 2.20
N GLY A 27 -5.87 18.05 1.58
CA GLY A 27 -4.85 18.92 2.18
C GLY A 27 -3.44 18.39 1.99
N VAL A 28 -2.46 19.16 2.49
CA VAL A 28 -1.04 18.83 2.39
C VAL A 28 -0.69 17.74 3.42
N PRO A 29 -0.19 16.57 3.00
CA PRO A 29 0.20 15.51 3.93
C PRO A 29 1.53 15.85 4.62
N ASP A 30 1.73 15.41 5.87
CA ASP A 30 3.04 15.55 6.57
C ASP A 30 4.14 14.78 5.86
N SER A 31 3.83 13.61 5.34
CA SER A 31 4.81 12.77 4.66
C SER A 31 4.21 11.94 3.53
N LEU A 32 5.03 11.69 2.49
CA LEU A 32 4.74 10.75 1.42
C LEU A 32 5.71 9.58 1.51
N ILE A 33 5.19 8.36 1.50
CA ILE A 33 5.99 7.13 1.46
C ILE A 33 5.81 6.52 0.07
N SER A 34 6.89 6.49 -0.71
CA SER A 34 6.88 5.96 -2.07
C SER A 34 7.72 4.68 -2.22
N ALA A 35 7.54 3.99 -3.33
CA ALA A 35 8.47 2.97 -3.79
C ALA A 35 9.76 3.65 -4.33
N ASN A 36 10.84 2.85 -4.52
CA ASN A 36 12.14 3.36 -5.01
C ASN A 36 12.16 3.59 -6.53
N GLY A 37 11.07 4.10 -7.11
CA GLY A 37 11.03 4.44 -8.52
C GLY A 37 11.74 5.76 -8.81
N LEU A 38 12.49 5.86 -9.89
CA LEU A 38 13.26 7.06 -10.29
C LEU A 38 12.38 8.32 -10.40
N GLN A 39 11.12 8.18 -10.73
CA GLN A 39 10.16 9.28 -10.81
C GLN A 39 9.88 9.96 -9.46
N PHE A 40 10.10 9.25 -8.35
CA PHE A 40 9.98 9.78 -6.99
C PHE A 40 11.30 10.31 -6.44
N ASP A 41 12.41 9.99 -7.09
CA ASP A 41 13.78 10.39 -6.70
C ASP A 41 14.35 11.51 -7.60
N SER A 42 13.50 12.15 -8.39
CA SER A 42 13.91 13.29 -9.23
C SER A 42 14.07 14.57 -8.40
N LYS A 43 15.05 15.40 -8.78
CA LYS A 43 15.24 16.72 -8.16
C LYS A 43 13.97 17.57 -8.20
N ALA A 44 13.22 17.49 -9.30
CA ALA A 44 11.97 18.24 -9.47
C ALA A 44 10.86 17.77 -8.52
N PHE A 45 10.79 16.47 -8.21
CA PHE A 45 9.84 15.95 -7.22
C PHE A 45 10.25 16.32 -5.79
N TRP A 46 11.55 16.28 -5.50
CA TRP A 46 12.08 16.73 -4.20
C TRP A 46 11.79 18.22 -3.94
N THR A 47 12.04 19.08 -4.92
CA THR A 47 11.71 20.52 -4.81
C THR A 47 10.22 20.70 -4.54
N PHE A 48 9.35 20.04 -5.29
CA PHE A 48 7.89 20.09 -5.07
C PHE A 48 7.49 19.67 -3.66
N CYS A 49 8.06 18.59 -3.11
CA CYS A 49 7.77 18.15 -1.75
C CYS A 49 8.26 19.18 -0.70
N ASN A 50 9.47 19.73 -0.90
CA ASN A 50 10.05 20.73 -0.01
C ASN A 50 9.24 22.04 0.01
N ASP A 51 8.79 22.52 -1.16
CA ASP A 51 7.97 23.74 -1.28
C ASP A 51 6.65 23.61 -0.50
N LEU A 52 6.12 22.40 -0.38
CA LEU A 52 4.90 22.09 0.38
C LEU A 52 5.20 21.60 1.81
N SER A 53 6.46 21.58 2.24
CA SER A 53 6.88 21.02 3.54
C SER A 53 6.52 19.54 3.74
N ILE A 54 6.44 18.77 2.65
CA ILE A 54 6.13 17.34 2.66
C ILE A 54 7.43 16.54 2.85
N LYS A 55 7.49 15.68 3.86
CA LYS A 55 8.61 14.76 4.08
C LYS A 55 8.53 13.61 3.07
N ASN A 56 9.48 13.54 2.13
CA ASN A 56 9.56 12.42 1.19
C ASN A 56 10.33 11.25 1.84
N ARG A 57 9.68 10.08 1.90
CA ARG A 57 10.24 8.84 2.48
C ARG A 57 10.13 7.71 1.47
N TYR A 58 11.11 6.81 1.49
CA TYR A 58 11.13 5.64 0.61
C TYR A 58 10.94 4.35 1.39
N SER A 59 10.21 3.41 0.79
CA SER A 59 10.14 2.06 1.33
C SER A 59 11.48 1.35 1.08
N THR A 60 11.95 0.60 2.07
CA THR A 60 13.18 -0.18 1.93
C THR A 60 12.98 -1.29 0.88
N PRO A 61 13.88 -1.43 -0.13
CA PRO A 61 13.72 -2.40 -1.21
C PRO A 61 13.56 -3.86 -0.73
N ALA A 62 14.24 -4.22 0.34
CA ALA A 62 14.21 -5.56 0.92
C ALA A 62 13.08 -5.78 1.94
N TYR A 63 12.22 -4.77 2.20
CA TYR A 63 11.15 -4.85 3.19
C TYR A 63 9.79 -4.52 2.57
N PRO A 64 9.17 -5.47 1.86
CA PRO A 64 7.91 -5.24 1.14
C PRO A 64 6.73 -4.90 2.07
N GLN A 65 6.84 -5.18 3.37
CA GLN A 65 5.79 -4.89 4.34
C GLN A 65 5.53 -3.39 4.52
N SER A 66 6.52 -2.53 4.34
CA SER A 66 6.35 -1.07 4.42
C SER A 66 5.38 -0.52 3.37
N ASN A 67 5.22 -1.20 2.24
CA ASN A 67 4.25 -0.90 1.18
C ASN A 67 3.07 -1.88 1.12
N GLY A 68 2.91 -2.73 2.13
CA GLY A 68 1.89 -3.79 2.13
C GLY A 68 0.47 -3.28 1.91
N GLN A 69 0.13 -2.11 2.43
CA GLN A 69 -1.18 -1.48 2.24
C GLN A 69 -1.40 -1.07 0.76
N VAL A 70 -0.43 -0.42 0.14
CA VAL A 70 -0.50 0.00 -1.27
C VAL A 70 -0.60 -1.22 -2.18
N VAL A 71 0.19 -2.25 -1.93
CA VAL A 71 0.16 -3.51 -2.70
C VAL A 71 -1.19 -4.20 -2.57
N ALA A 72 -1.77 -4.28 -1.37
CA ALA A 72 -3.08 -4.88 -1.14
C ALA A 72 -4.20 -4.10 -1.85
N ILE A 73 -4.15 -2.78 -1.80
CA ILE A 73 -5.10 -1.90 -2.48
C ILE A 73 -4.97 -2.06 -4.00
N ASN A 74 -3.76 -2.02 -4.55
CA ASN A 74 -3.53 -2.22 -5.99
C ASN A 74 -4.05 -3.57 -6.47
N LYS A 75 -3.83 -4.65 -5.71
CA LYS A 75 -4.42 -5.97 -6.02
C LYS A 75 -5.94 -5.92 -6.03
N THR A 76 -6.58 -5.18 -5.14
CA THR A 76 -8.04 -5.03 -5.07
C THR A 76 -8.58 -4.27 -6.29
N ILE A 77 -7.92 -3.16 -6.69
CA ILE A 77 -8.28 -2.41 -7.90
C ILE A 77 -8.15 -3.29 -9.13
N LEU A 78 -6.99 -3.95 -9.31
CA LEU A 78 -6.75 -4.84 -10.44
C LEU A 78 -7.76 -5.98 -10.51
N LYS A 79 -8.14 -6.57 -9.38
CA LYS A 79 -9.17 -7.61 -9.32
C LYS A 79 -10.56 -7.05 -9.71
N GLY A 80 -10.88 -5.83 -9.28
CA GLY A 80 -12.10 -5.13 -9.67
C GLY A 80 -12.14 -4.84 -11.17
N LEU A 81 -11.04 -4.34 -11.73
CA LEU A 81 -10.90 -4.10 -13.17
C LEU A 81 -11.02 -5.40 -13.97
N LYS A 82 -10.28 -6.46 -13.59
CA LYS A 82 -10.35 -7.76 -14.29
C LYS A 82 -11.77 -8.30 -14.38
N LYS A 83 -12.54 -8.26 -13.29
CA LYS A 83 -13.94 -8.70 -13.30
C LYS A 83 -14.84 -7.90 -14.26
N ARG A 84 -14.53 -6.63 -14.49
CA ARG A 84 -15.29 -5.77 -15.41
C ARG A 84 -14.81 -5.88 -16.86
N LEU A 85 -13.53 -6.21 -17.05
CA LEU A 85 -12.95 -6.39 -18.39
C LEU A 85 -13.50 -7.58 -19.15
N ASP A 86 -13.99 -8.61 -18.47
CA ASP A 86 -14.71 -9.73 -19.09
C ASP A 86 -15.93 -9.22 -19.89
N TRP A 87 -16.52 -8.08 -19.47
CA TRP A 87 -17.67 -7.44 -20.13
C TRP A 87 -17.25 -6.26 -21.03
N ALA A 88 -16.23 -5.49 -20.66
CA ALA A 88 -15.87 -4.21 -21.29
C ALA A 88 -14.81 -4.32 -22.39
N LYS A 89 -14.35 -5.54 -22.75
CA LYS A 89 -13.45 -5.84 -23.90
C LYS A 89 -12.33 -4.81 -24.10
N GLY A 90 -11.51 -4.58 -23.06
CA GLY A 90 -10.30 -3.74 -23.20
C GLY A 90 -10.47 -2.26 -22.81
N ARG A 91 -11.68 -1.75 -22.54
CA ARG A 91 -11.91 -0.36 -22.09
C ARG A 91 -11.71 -0.16 -20.59
N TRP A 92 -10.60 -0.68 -20.06
CA TRP A 92 -10.31 -0.63 -18.62
C TRP A 92 -10.16 0.80 -18.08
N ILE A 93 -9.75 1.76 -18.92
CA ILE A 93 -9.59 3.18 -18.56
C ILE A 93 -10.95 3.77 -18.14
N GLU A 94 -12.01 3.44 -18.90
CA GLU A 94 -13.38 3.90 -18.63
C GLU A 94 -13.98 3.24 -17.37
N GLU A 95 -13.53 2.03 -17.03
CA GLU A 95 -14.01 1.29 -15.86
C GLU A 95 -13.29 1.67 -14.54
N LEU A 96 -12.13 2.32 -14.61
CA LEU A 96 -11.39 2.70 -13.42
C LEU A 96 -12.19 3.59 -12.44
N PRO A 97 -12.92 4.65 -12.89
CA PRO A 97 -13.75 5.44 -11.98
C PRO A 97 -14.82 4.62 -11.26
N ASN A 98 -15.46 3.67 -11.98
CA ASN A 98 -16.46 2.79 -11.40
C ASN A 98 -15.90 1.86 -10.32
N VAL A 99 -14.70 1.32 -10.57
CA VAL A 99 -13.99 0.47 -9.58
C VAL A 99 -13.58 1.29 -8.36
N LEU A 100 -13.08 2.50 -8.55
CA LEU A 100 -12.73 3.42 -7.46
C LEU A 100 -13.96 3.83 -6.64
N TRP A 101 -15.08 4.12 -7.30
CA TRP A 101 -16.33 4.44 -6.63
C TRP A 101 -16.83 3.26 -5.79
N ALA A 102 -16.89 2.07 -6.37
CA ALA A 102 -17.25 0.86 -5.63
C ALA A 102 -16.32 0.62 -4.44
N TYR A 103 -15.01 0.88 -4.59
CA TYR A 103 -14.07 0.77 -3.48
C TYR A 103 -14.37 1.78 -2.37
N ARG A 104 -14.65 3.04 -2.70
CA ARG A 104 -14.91 4.12 -1.72
C ARG A 104 -16.22 3.93 -0.96
N THR A 105 -17.23 3.36 -1.61
CA THR A 105 -18.59 3.21 -1.07
C THR A 105 -18.88 1.84 -0.46
N THR A 106 -17.96 0.88 -0.55
CA THR A 106 -18.13 -0.45 0.04
C THR A 106 -17.64 -0.48 1.49
N LEU A 107 -18.46 -0.99 2.39
CA LEU A 107 -18.14 -1.20 3.80
C LEU A 107 -16.90 -2.09 3.97
N ARG A 108 -15.99 -1.71 4.84
CA ARG A 108 -14.76 -2.45 5.14
C ARG A 108 -14.91 -3.23 6.44
N ARG A 109 -14.65 -4.54 6.39
CA ARG A 109 -14.67 -5.38 7.60
C ARG A 109 -13.64 -4.95 8.64
N SER A 110 -12.53 -4.35 8.20
CA SER A 110 -11.44 -3.90 9.08
C SER A 110 -11.76 -2.67 9.88
N THR A 111 -12.61 -1.77 9.38
CA THR A 111 -12.94 -0.50 10.04
C THR A 111 -14.41 -0.44 10.49
N GLY A 112 -15.27 -1.25 9.88
CA GLY A 112 -16.72 -1.17 10.07
C GLY A 112 -17.36 0.02 9.32
N GLU A 113 -16.59 0.76 8.52
CA GLU A 113 -17.03 1.95 7.81
C GLU A 113 -16.63 1.91 6.33
N THR A 114 -17.24 2.79 5.53
CA THR A 114 -16.81 3.00 4.14
C THR A 114 -15.66 4.01 4.10
N PRO A 115 -14.72 3.91 3.15
CA PRO A 115 -13.69 4.95 2.95
C PRO A 115 -14.28 6.34 2.67
N PHE A 116 -15.48 6.40 2.10
CA PHE A 116 -16.18 7.65 1.83
C PHE A 116 -16.69 8.30 3.13
N SER A 117 -17.35 7.53 4.00
CA SER A 117 -17.86 8.08 5.28
C SER A 117 -16.73 8.57 6.18
N LEU A 118 -15.61 7.85 6.23
CA LEU A 118 -14.42 8.25 7.00
C LEU A 118 -13.71 9.51 6.46
N ALA A 119 -13.89 9.82 5.18
CA ALA A 119 -13.27 10.99 4.56
C ALA A 119 -14.15 12.25 4.62
N TYR A 120 -15.48 12.08 4.53
CA TYR A 120 -16.41 13.19 4.34
C TYR A 120 -17.48 13.31 5.44
N GLY A 121 -17.47 12.43 6.42
CA GLY A 121 -18.51 12.41 7.48
C GLY A 121 -19.89 12.00 7.02
N ALA A 122 -20.09 11.68 5.74
CA ALA A 122 -21.40 11.42 5.16
C ALA A 122 -21.45 10.09 4.44
N LYS A 123 -22.64 9.52 4.29
CA LYS A 123 -22.86 8.31 3.49
C LYS A 123 -23.00 8.71 2.01
N ALA A 124 -22.23 8.06 1.13
CA ALA A 124 -22.35 8.26 -0.30
C ALA A 124 -23.76 7.89 -0.82
N VAL A 125 -24.29 8.66 -1.75
CA VAL A 125 -25.46 8.27 -2.53
C VAL A 125 -25.00 7.46 -3.72
N ILE A 126 -25.40 6.20 -3.80
CA ILE A 126 -25.00 5.32 -4.92
C ILE A 126 -25.99 5.48 -6.09
N LEU A 127 -25.50 5.19 -7.31
CA LEU A 127 -26.31 5.36 -8.54
C LEU A 127 -27.64 4.60 -8.51
N THR A 128 -27.68 3.44 -7.88
CA THR A 128 -28.92 2.66 -7.71
C THR A 128 -29.94 3.37 -6.83
N GLU A 129 -29.52 4.10 -5.80
CA GLU A 129 -30.41 4.88 -4.95
C GLU A 129 -31.03 6.05 -5.71
N VAL A 130 -30.28 6.72 -6.59
CA VAL A 130 -30.79 7.80 -7.44
C VAL A 130 -31.85 7.25 -8.40
N ASN A 131 -31.59 6.12 -9.03
CA ASN A 131 -32.49 5.52 -10.02
C ASN A 131 -33.76 4.92 -9.38
N LEU A 132 -33.64 4.36 -8.17
CA LEU A 132 -34.75 3.72 -7.46
C LEU A 132 -35.47 4.65 -6.49
N CYS A 133 -35.06 5.91 -6.42
CA CYS A 133 -35.63 6.93 -5.53
C CYS A 133 -35.80 6.42 -4.09
N SER A 134 -34.67 6.04 -3.43
CA SER A 134 -34.70 5.55 -2.06
C SER A 134 -35.39 6.55 -1.12
N ALA A 135 -35.91 6.09 0.03
CA ALA A 135 -36.56 6.93 1.02
C ALA A 135 -35.68 8.13 1.43
N ARG A 136 -34.37 7.97 1.44
CA ARG A 136 -33.40 9.05 1.70
C ARG A 136 -33.36 10.09 0.59
N VAL A 137 -33.45 9.67 -0.66
CA VAL A 137 -33.48 10.60 -1.82
C VAL A 137 -34.84 11.27 -1.93
N ALA A 138 -35.93 10.52 -1.73
CA ALA A 138 -37.29 11.05 -1.77
C ALA A 138 -37.57 12.07 -0.64
N GLY A 139 -37.00 11.86 0.54
CA GLY A 139 -37.14 12.74 1.71
C GLY A 139 -36.05 13.81 1.82
N PHE A 140 -35.34 14.13 0.73
CA PHE A 140 -34.27 15.13 0.78
C PHE A 140 -34.83 16.54 1.00
N ASP A 141 -34.43 17.15 2.11
CA ASP A 141 -34.68 18.57 2.45
C ASP A 141 -33.32 19.29 2.56
N PRO A 142 -33.05 20.32 1.75
CA PRO A 142 -31.76 21.03 1.77
C PRO A 142 -31.43 21.64 3.13
N VAL A 143 -32.39 22.24 3.82
CA VAL A 143 -32.17 22.92 5.12
C VAL A 143 -31.83 21.91 6.20
N GLN A 144 -32.56 20.79 6.26
CA GLN A 144 -32.33 19.73 7.20
C GLN A 144 -30.98 18.98 6.86
N ASN A 145 -30.67 18.83 5.57
CA ASN A 145 -29.41 18.22 5.13
C ASN A 145 -28.19 19.00 5.61
N ASP A 146 -28.20 20.32 5.50
CA ASP A 146 -27.09 21.18 5.93
C ASP A 146 -26.85 21.07 7.44
N SER A 147 -27.90 21.04 8.24
CA SER A 147 -27.81 20.83 9.69
C SER A 147 -27.25 19.46 10.03
N LEU A 148 -27.73 18.40 9.36
CA LEU A 148 -27.23 17.03 9.55
C LEU A 148 -25.78 16.88 9.08
N MET A 149 -25.36 17.57 8.04
CA MET A 149 -23.97 17.55 7.57
C MET A 149 -23.03 18.17 8.60
N LEU A 150 -23.40 19.27 9.24
CA LEU A 150 -22.62 19.87 10.33
C LEU A 150 -22.50 18.92 11.52
N GLU A 151 -23.61 18.34 11.97
CA GLU A 151 -23.61 17.33 13.03
C GLU A 151 -22.72 16.12 12.69
N HIS A 152 -22.79 15.62 11.46
CA HIS A 152 -21.95 14.51 11.00
C HIS A 152 -20.46 14.88 10.96
N LEU A 153 -20.10 16.14 10.70
CA LEU A 153 -18.70 16.58 10.76
C LEU A 153 -18.18 16.58 12.19
N ASP A 154 -19.00 16.98 13.17
CA ASP A 154 -18.62 16.95 14.59
C ASP A 154 -18.35 15.52 15.07
N TRP A 155 -19.12 14.53 14.57
CA TRP A 155 -18.95 13.11 14.89
C TRP A 155 -17.84 12.41 14.07
N LEU A 156 -17.31 13.05 13.04
CA LEU A 156 -16.36 12.43 12.12
C LEU A 156 -15.08 11.99 12.82
N GLU A 157 -14.56 12.81 13.73
CA GLU A 157 -13.33 12.52 14.47
C GLU A 157 -13.47 11.27 15.33
N GLU A 158 -14.59 11.17 16.07
CA GLU A 158 -14.91 9.97 16.86
C GLU A 158 -15.04 8.71 15.98
N CYS A 159 -15.75 8.82 14.85
CA CYS A 159 -15.87 7.72 13.89
C CYS A 159 -14.51 7.27 13.36
N GLN A 160 -13.61 8.21 13.10
CA GLN A 160 -12.24 7.89 12.64
C GLN A 160 -11.42 7.23 13.74
N GLU A 161 -11.55 7.63 15.00
CA GLU A 161 -10.85 6.99 16.12
C GLU A 161 -11.33 5.56 16.34
N VAL A 162 -12.63 5.35 16.36
CA VAL A 162 -13.22 4.00 16.45
C VAL A 162 -12.75 3.12 15.28
N ALA A 163 -12.72 3.66 14.06
CA ALA A 163 -12.23 2.95 12.89
C ALA A 163 -10.74 2.57 13.00
N LYS A 164 -9.90 3.45 13.57
CA LYS A 164 -8.48 3.16 13.84
C LYS A 164 -8.31 2.01 14.84
N ILE A 165 -9.08 2.01 15.92
CA ILE A 165 -9.07 0.93 16.93
C ILE A 165 -9.45 -0.40 16.29
N ARG A 166 -10.57 -0.44 15.55
CA ARG A 166 -11.03 -1.66 14.84
C ARG A 166 -10.00 -2.16 13.83
N LEU A 167 -9.33 -1.24 13.12
CA LEU A 167 -8.26 -1.59 12.18
C LEU A 167 -7.07 -2.24 12.89
N ALA A 168 -6.65 -1.67 14.04
CA ALA A 168 -5.55 -2.21 14.84
C ALA A 168 -5.88 -3.62 15.36
N GLU A 169 -7.08 -3.84 15.89
CA GLU A 169 -7.54 -5.17 16.32
C GLU A 169 -7.58 -6.18 15.16
N TYR A 170 -8.06 -5.74 13.98
CA TYR A 170 -8.09 -6.59 12.79
C TYR A 170 -6.69 -6.99 12.35
N GLN A 171 -5.74 -6.05 12.35
CA GLN A 171 -4.34 -6.31 12.01
C GLN A 171 -3.69 -7.25 13.03
N GLN A 172 -3.93 -7.06 14.33
CA GLN A 172 -3.42 -7.93 15.37
C GLN A 172 -3.95 -9.37 15.23
N ARG A 173 -5.25 -9.53 14.96
CA ARG A 173 -5.85 -10.86 14.70
C ARG A 173 -5.26 -11.53 13.47
N LEU A 174 -5.00 -10.78 12.41
CA LEU A 174 -4.34 -11.31 11.20
C LEU A 174 -2.90 -11.74 11.49
N ALA A 175 -2.14 -10.90 12.21
CA ALA A 175 -0.76 -11.21 12.60
C ALA A 175 -0.70 -12.47 13.47
N GLN A 176 -1.60 -12.62 14.45
CA GLN A 176 -1.69 -13.82 15.30
C GLN A 176 -1.94 -15.08 14.46
N ARG A 177 -2.94 -15.04 13.53
CA ARG A 177 -3.22 -16.17 12.64
C ARG A 177 -2.05 -16.53 11.75
N TYR A 178 -1.39 -15.50 11.17
CA TYR A 178 -0.23 -15.72 10.32
C TYR A 178 0.94 -16.30 11.10
N ASN A 179 1.18 -15.84 12.32
CA ASN A 179 2.29 -16.29 13.15
C ASN A 179 2.08 -17.69 13.75
N GLN A 180 0.83 -18.17 13.86
CA GLN A 180 0.55 -19.55 14.31
C GLN A 180 1.17 -20.61 13.38
N ASP A 181 1.23 -20.34 12.08
CA ASP A 181 1.75 -21.27 11.07
C ASP A 181 3.24 -21.02 10.74
N VAL A 182 3.81 -19.90 11.21
CA VAL A 182 5.20 -19.54 10.95
C VAL A 182 6.09 -20.14 12.02
N ARG A 183 6.79 -21.23 11.72
CA ARG A 183 7.92 -21.67 12.54
C ARG A 183 9.00 -20.60 12.45
N GLY A 184 9.35 -20.01 13.60
CA GLY A 184 10.46 -19.05 13.68
C GLY A 184 11.74 -19.67 13.11
N ARG A 185 12.27 -19.07 12.06
CA ARG A 185 13.61 -19.44 11.57
C ARG A 185 14.60 -18.58 12.32
N GLU A 186 15.39 -19.20 13.15
CA GLU A 186 16.49 -18.52 13.86
C GLU A 186 17.80 -19.06 13.32
N PHE A 187 18.73 -18.17 13.08
CA PHE A 187 20.09 -18.49 12.68
C PHE A 187 21.05 -18.02 13.77
N GLY A 188 21.98 -18.91 14.12
CA GLY A 188 23.10 -18.57 15.00
C GLY A 188 24.22 -17.85 14.24
N VAL A 189 25.04 -17.11 14.98
CA VAL A 189 26.30 -16.57 14.44
C VAL A 189 27.19 -17.74 14.00
N GLY A 190 27.72 -17.66 12.78
CA GLY A 190 28.50 -18.73 12.15
C GLY A 190 27.68 -19.70 11.28
N ASP A 191 26.34 -19.67 11.34
CA ASP A 191 25.51 -20.48 10.45
C ASP A 191 25.72 -20.08 9.00
N LEU A 192 25.76 -21.09 8.10
CA LEU A 192 25.76 -20.85 6.67
C LEU A 192 24.33 -20.77 6.14
N VAL A 193 24.06 -19.74 5.32
CA VAL A 193 22.74 -19.47 4.77
C VAL A 193 22.80 -19.16 3.28
N LEU A 194 21.77 -19.56 2.54
CA LEU A 194 21.52 -19.10 1.18
C LEU A 194 20.65 -17.84 1.24
N ARG A 195 20.93 -16.91 0.37
CA ARG A 195 20.18 -15.66 0.17
C ARG A 195 19.30 -15.76 -1.06
N LYS A 196 18.06 -15.28 -0.97
CA LYS A 196 17.14 -15.21 -2.11
C LYS A 196 17.57 -14.10 -3.06
N VAL A 197 17.71 -14.39 -4.35
CA VAL A 197 17.98 -13.39 -5.39
C VAL A 197 16.74 -12.48 -5.54
N VAL A 198 16.91 -11.18 -5.27
CA VAL A 198 15.83 -10.19 -5.41
C VAL A 198 15.94 -9.55 -6.78
N GLY A 199 14.83 -9.47 -7.52
CA GLY A 199 14.72 -9.17 -8.94
C GLY A 199 15.41 -7.92 -9.51
N ASN A 200 16.02 -7.05 -8.70
CA ASN A 200 16.84 -5.93 -9.18
C ASN A 200 18.33 -6.31 -9.44
N ILE A 201 18.70 -7.54 -9.15
CA ILE A 201 20.08 -8.05 -9.34
C ILE A 201 20.08 -9.16 -10.42
N GLN A 202 18.91 -9.52 -10.95
CA GLN A 202 18.85 -10.43 -12.08
C GLN A 202 19.28 -9.69 -13.34
N ASP A 203 20.37 -10.15 -13.93
CA ASP A 203 20.74 -9.80 -15.30
C ASP A 203 19.54 -10.04 -16.22
N ILE A 204 19.24 -9.08 -17.06
CA ILE A 204 18.06 -9.02 -17.94
C ILE A 204 18.00 -10.24 -18.89
N ASP A 205 19.12 -10.94 -19.08
CA ASP A 205 19.27 -12.09 -19.99
C ASP A 205 19.02 -13.48 -19.35
N VAL A 206 18.77 -13.55 -18.04
CA VAL A 206 18.60 -14.84 -17.37
C VAL A 206 17.12 -15.18 -17.25
N GLY A 207 16.61 -16.03 -18.14
CA GLY A 207 15.21 -16.45 -18.24
C GLY A 207 14.66 -17.16 -17.00
N LYS A 208 13.46 -17.75 -17.11
CA LYS A 208 12.69 -18.43 -16.03
C LYS A 208 13.43 -19.55 -15.26
N LEU A 209 14.61 -19.96 -15.70
CA LEU A 209 15.47 -20.98 -15.08
C LEU A 209 16.59 -20.37 -14.22
N ALA A 210 16.59 -19.06 -13.97
CA ALA A 210 17.56 -18.40 -13.10
C ALA A 210 17.56 -19.00 -11.70
N GLN A 211 18.74 -19.08 -11.12
CA GLN A 211 18.89 -19.50 -9.72
C GLN A 211 18.12 -18.50 -8.81
N THR A 212 17.25 -19.04 -7.98
CA THR A 212 16.46 -18.25 -7.03
C THR A 212 17.17 -17.98 -5.71
N TRP A 213 18.26 -18.70 -5.45
CA TRP A 213 19.06 -18.63 -4.23
C TRP A 213 20.54 -18.53 -4.59
N GLU A 214 21.28 -17.74 -3.84
CA GLU A 214 22.72 -17.54 -3.99
C GLU A 214 23.43 -17.70 -2.65
N GLY A 215 24.73 -17.94 -2.66
CA GLY A 215 25.57 -18.19 -1.49
C GLY A 215 26.33 -19.51 -1.57
N PRO A 216 26.84 -20.09 -0.45
CA PRO A 216 26.47 -19.74 0.94
C PRO A 216 27.12 -18.47 1.48
N TYR A 217 26.43 -17.82 2.40
CA TYR A 217 26.91 -16.70 3.21
C TYR A 217 26.95 -17.09 4.68
N ARG A 218 27.86 -16.50 5.45
CA ARG A 218 27.97 -16.72 6.89
C ARG A 218 27.22 -15.64 7.67
N VAL A 219 26.47 -16.01 8.70
CA VAL A 219 25.80 -15.07 9.61
C VAL A 219 26.83 -14.49 10.59
N ILE A 220 26.98 -13.16 10.59
CA ILE A 220 27.94 -12.45 11.47
C ILE A 220 27.26 -12.03 12.77
N ALA A 221 26.07 -11.44 12.67
CA ALA A 221 25.37 -10.88 13.81
C ALA A 221 23.86 -10.80 13.58
N ASN A 222 23.10 -10.76 14.66
CA ASN A 222 21.67 -10.46 14.63
C ASN A 222 21.47 -8.94 14.62
N ALA A 223 20.75 -8.42 13.60
CA ALA A 223 20.42 -7.00 13.47
C ALA A 223 19.10 -6.61 14.18
N GLY A 224 18.46 -7.57 14.90
CA GLY A 224 17.14 -7.40 15.53
C GLY A 224 15.96 -7.74 14.60
N ALA A 225 14.79 -7.99 15.20
CA ALA A 225 13.51 -8.25 14.49
C ALA A 225 13.57 -9.26 13.32
N GLY A 226 14.39 -10.31 13.43
CA GLY A 226 14.54 -11.35 12.41
C GLY A 226 15.35 -10.91 11.19
N ALA A 227 16.30 -10.00 11.37
CA ALA A 227 17.27 -9.58 10.38
C ALA A 227 18.69 -9.96 10.81
N TYR A 228 19.54 -10.30 9.85
CA TYR A 228 20.90 -10.79 10.09
C TYR A 228 21.90 -10.08 9.19
N TYR A 229 23.08 -9.74 9.73
CA TYR A 229 24.24 -9.35 8.95
C TYR A 229 24.95 -10.59 8.42
N LEU A 230 25.32 -10.51 7.16
CA LEU A 230 25.94 -11.63 6.44
C LEU A 230 27.30 -11.21 5.88
N GLU A 231 28.20 -12.19 5.73
CA GLU A 231 29.46 -12.07 4.98
C GLU A 231 29.54 -13.17 3.93
N ASP A 232 30.30 -12.94 2.89
CA ASP A 232 30.64 -13.98 1.94
C ASP A 232 31.71 -14.93 2.51
N LEU A 233 32.08 -15.97 1.75
CA LEU A 233 33.11 -16.93 2.19
C LEU A 233 34.53 -16.31 2.20
N ASP A 234 34.72 -15.16 1.57
CA ASP A 234 35.96 -14.39 1.58
C ASP A 234 36.01 -13.37 2.75
N GLU A 235 35.10 -13.48 3.73
CA GLU A 235 34.98 -12.61 4.94
C GLU A 235 34.64 -11.15 4.59
N ARG A 236 34.00 -10.90 3.44
CA ARG A 236 33.53 -9.55 3.08
C ARG A 236 32.11 -9.36 3.55
N PRO A 237 31.85 -8.39 4.45
CA PRO A 237 30.51 -8.14 4.96
C PRO A 237 29.60 -7.56 3.87
N LEU A 238 28.36 -8.04 3.81
CA LEU A 238 27.34 -7.43 2.98
C LEU A 238 26.90 -6.09 3.56
N PRO A 239 26.66 -5.07 2.72
CA PRO A 239 26.43 -3.69 3.18
C PRO A 239 25.13 -3.48 3.96
N ARG A 240 24.21 -4.46 3.96
CA ARG A 240 22.87 -4.35 4.59
C ARG A 240 22.45 -5.65 5.25
N PRO A 241 21.71 -5.57 6.39
CA PRO A 241 21.13 -6.75 7.00
C PRO A 241 20.05 -7.37 6.13
N TRP A 242 19.89 -8.68 6.22
CA TRP A 242 18.94 -9.47 5.46
C TRP A 242 17.85 -10.06 6.35
N ASN A 243 16.60 -9.95 5.91
CA ASN A 243 15.47 -10.51 6.63
C ASN A 243 15.45 -12.04 6.53
N VAL A 244 15.12 -12.71 7.63
CA VAL A 244 15.01 -14.16 7.77
C VAL A 244 14.16 -14.84 6.68
N HIS A 245 13.13 -14.16 6.16
CA HIS A 245 12.30 -14.66 5.06
C HIS A 245 13.06 -14.86 3.74
N ASN A 246 14.14 -14.12 3.55
CA ASN A 246 14.99 -14.18 2.38
C ASN A 246 16.23 -15.04 2.60
N LEU A 247 16.29 -15.76 3.71
CA LEU A 247 17.39 -16.65 4.08
C LEU A 247 16.91 -18.08 4.23
N LYS A 248 17.76 -19.03 3.87
CA LYS A 248 17.54 -20.47 4.04
C LYS A 248 18.82 -21.09 4.58
N LYS A 249 18.72 -21.92 5.62
CA LYS A 249 19.89 -22.61 6.18
C LYS A 249 20.53 -23.49 5.10
N PHE A 250 21.84 -23.36 4.97
CA PHE A 250 22.64 -24.22 4.11
C PHE A 250 23.28 -25.31 4.99
N TYR A 251 23.13 -26.53 4.59
CA TYR A 251 23.74 -27.70 5.24
C TYR A 251 24.83 -28.22 4.31
N GLN A 252 26.03 -28.37 4.84
CA GLN A 252 27.12 -29.08 4.18
C GLN A 252 26.89 -30.58 4.24
#